data_d4a241c987ef8e59d7c40e159a640711
#
_entry.id   d4a241c987ef8e59d7c40e159a640711
#
_cell.length_a   1.000
_cell.length_b   1.000
_cell.length_c   1.000
_cell.angle_alpha   90.00
_cell.angle_beta   90.00
_cell.angle_gamma   90.00
#
_symmetry.space_group_name_H-M   'P 1'
#
loop_
_entity.id
_entity.type
_entity.pdbx_description
1 polymer ?
#
loop_
_entity_poly.entity_id
_entity_poly.type
_entity_poly.pdbx_seq_one_letter_code
_entity_poly.pdbx_strand_id
1 'polypeptide(L)'
;MSILLVHSDLRRMLEAARPAANTREQFLARIVNDITETYPGFDIWMPAYNYGFFSAGVFDYRQSRSQMGVLSEYFRAHRAQWRSVTPILSFSGIGQPLDIDTSTGVLEPNGDSGPLSQLVDSGGKVLMIGCTVQWASLFHHAEVAGGAYPVYRYDKGFSGSTVTWTGDVQDVQVRYAVTSLDRPVTYDFGRIHGHFLDARIVRPSSRFQYSYEIDAQDFVNAWQVLSEADPFWPLTDKSRGWVQPLVEGLGRGFQIRDFE
;
A
#
# COMPACT_ATOMS: atom_id res chain seq x y z
N MET A 1 -7.87 13.87 -12.70
CA MET A 1 -6.63 13.32 -13.29
C MET A 1 -6.46 11.92 -12.73
N SER A 2 -6.03 10.95 -13.53
CA SER A 2 -5.84 9.58 -13.02
C SER A 2 -4.53 9.47 -12.24
N ILE A 3 -4.48 8.60 -11.26
CA ILE A 3 -3.33 8.39 -10.39
C ILE A 3 -2.58 7.13 -10.81
N LEU A 4 -1.24 7.19 -10.85
CA LEU A 4 -0.37 6.04 -10.99
C LEU A 4 0.39 5.82 -9.68
N LEU A 5 0.03 4.78 -8.94
CA LEU A 5 0.78 4.35 -7.76
C LEU A 5 1.90 3.40 -8.16
N VAL A 6 3.14 3.72 -7.81
CA VAL A 6 4.31 2.93 -8.20
C VAL A 6 4.92 2.24 -6.99
N HIS A 7 4.97 0.91 -7.02
CA HIS A 7 5.75 0.07 -6.11
C HIS A 7 7.00 -0.46 -6.82
N SER A 8 8.09 -0.69 -6.10
CA SER A 8 9.32 -1.17 -6.72
C SER A 8 10.15 -2.09 -5.82
N ASP A 9 10.69 -3.14 -6.44
CA ASP A 9 11.84 -3.88 -5.95
C ASP A 9 12.91 -3.90 -7.04
N LEU A 10 13.89 -3.03 -6.92
CA LEU A 10 14.91 -2.84 -7.97
C LEU A 10 16.00 -3.91 -7.98
N ARG A 11 16.02 -4.87 -7.05
CA ARG A 11 17.10 -5.89 -6.96
C ARG A 11 17.27 -6.63 -8.27
N ARG A 12 16.19 -7.12 -8.86
CA ARG A 12 16.21 -7.83 -10.15
C ARG A 12 16.65 -6.95 -11.32
N MET A 13 16.27 -5.69 -11.31
CA MET A 13 16.67 -4.74 -12.35
C MET A 13 18.16 -4.37 -12.25
N LEU A 14 18.67 -4.21 -11.03
CA LEU A 14 20.09 -3.94 -10.78
C LEU A 14 20.99 -5.13 -11.17
N GLU A 15 20.51 -6.35 -11.00
CA GLU A 15 21.21 -7.57 -11.43
C GLU A 15 21.27 -7.68 -12.97
N ALA A 16 20.20 -7.32 -13.65
CA ALA A 16 20.09 -7.37 -15.12
C ALA A 16 20.80 -6.19 -15.80
N ALA A 17 20.69 -5.00 -15.24
CA ALA A 17 21.35 -3.78 -15.71
C ALA A 17 22.60 -3.53 -14.85
N ARG A 18 23.73 -4.22 -15.13
CA ARG A 18 25.03 -3.74 -14.66
C ARG A 18 25.27 -2.37 -15.28
N PRO A 19 25.11 -1.28 -14.54
CA PRO A 19 25.12 0.04 -15.15
C PRO A 19 26.52 0.36 -15.62
N ALA A 20 26.63 0.74 -16.88
CA ALA A 20 27.79 1.51 -17.32
C ALA A 20 27.86 2.76 -16.41
N ALA A 21 28.86 2.83 -15.56
CA ALA A 21 29.46 4.00 -14.88
C ALA A 21 28.51 5.13 -14.34
N ASN A 22 27.23 4.88 -14.11
CA ASN A 22 26.31 5.88 -13.58
C ASN A 22 26.22 5.75 -12.05
N THR A 23 26.14 6.89 -11.35
CA THR A 23 25.90 6.86 -9.91
C THR A 23 24.52 6.24 -9.62
N ARG A 24 24.33 5.70 -8.39
CA ARG A 24 23.03 5.20 -7.92
C ARG A 24 21.92 6.25 -8.09
N GLU A 25 22.23 7.50 -7.81
CA GLU A 25 21.30 8.61 -7.92
C GLU A 25 20.84 8.83 -9.37
N GLN A 26 21.78 8.84 -10.33
CA GLN A 26 21.45 8.95 -11.75
C GLN A 26 20.59 7.79 -12.25
N PHE A 27 20.82 6.58 -11.75
CA PHE A 27 19.99 5.43 -12.07
C PHE A 27 18.54 5.61 -11.56
N LEU A 28 18.37 6.03 -10.30
CA LEU A 28 17.05 6.29 -9.71
C LEU A 28 16.33 7.44 -10.42
N ALA A 29 17.06 8.52 -10.74
CA ALA A 29 16.52 9.64 -11.51
C ALA A 29 15.99 9.20 -12.87
N ARG A 30 16.74 8.33 -13.58
CA ARG A 30 16.30 7.79 -14.86
C ARG A 30 15.02 7.00 -14.74
N ILE A 31 14.90 6.10 -13.76
CA ILE A 31 13.66 5.32 -13.56
C ILE A 31 12.47 6.26 -13.33
N VAL A 32 12.61 7.30 -12.51
CA VAL A 32 11.51 8.24 -12.28
C VAL A 32 11.15 8.99 -13.56
N ASN A 33 12.14 9.41 -14.35
CA ASN A 33 11.89 10.08 -15.64
C ASN A 33 11.18 9.12 -16.62
N ASP A 34 11.65 7.88 -16.75
CA ASP A 34 11.05 6.86 -17.62
C ASP A 34 9.59 6.60 -17.23
N ILE A 35 9.26 6.57 -15.93
CA ILE A 35 7.88 6.46 -15.44
C ILE A 35 7.06 7.67 -15.89
N THR A 36 7.55 8.88 -15.63
CA THR A 36 6.83 10.12 -15.96
C THR A 36 6.59 10.27 -17.47
N GLU A 37 7.56 9.88 -18.29
CA GLU A 37 7.46 9.91 -19.75
C GLU A 37 6.54 8.82 -20.30
N THR A 38 6.50 7.64 -19.66
CA THR A 38 5.67 6.52 -20.08
C THR A 38 4.19 6.75 -19.76
N TYR A 39 3.90 7.46 -18.67
CA TYR A 39 2.54 7.71 -18.19
C TYR A 39 2.22 9.22 -18.17
N PRO A 40 2.22 9.88 -19.34
CA PRO A 40 1.89 11.31 -19.42
C PRO A 40 0.45 11.53 -18.98
N GLY A 41 0.22 12.55 -18.16
CA GLY A 41 -1.10 12.91 -17.68
C GLY A 41 -1.58 12.13 -16.44
N PHE A 42 -0.73 11.28 -15.85
CA PHE A 42 -0.98 10.71 -14.54
C PHE A 42 -0.30 11.53 -13.43
N ASP A 43 -0.98 11.65 -12.30
CA ASP A 43 -0.34 12.04 -11.05
C ASP A 43 0.45 10.82 -10.53
N ILE A 44 1.74 10.99 -10.28
CA ILE A 44 2.63 9.87 -9.87
C ILE A 44 2.73 9.84 -8.36
N TRP A 45 2.37 8.70 -7.76
CA TRP A 45 2.48 8.45 -6.34
C TRP A 45 3.45 7.31 -6.05
N MET A 46 4.20 7.44 -4.95
CA MET A 46 5.00 6.35 -4.41
C MET A 46 4.76 6.19 -2.91
N PRO A 47 4.76 4.95 -2.37
CA PRO A 47 4.60 4.73 -0.95
C PRO A 47 5.79 5.33 -0.19
N ALA A 48 5.50 6.14 0.81
CA ALA A 48 6.48 6.77 1.69
C ALA A 48 6.28 6.29 3.15
N TYR A 49 5.91 5.01 3.32
CA TYR A 49 5.55 4.42 4.61
C TYR A 49 6.67 4.51 5.62
N ASN A 50 6.30 4.78 6.86
CA ASN A 50 7.21 4.81 7.98
C ASN A 50 6.57 4.10 9.19
N TYR A 51 7.04 2.90 9.47
CA TYR A 51 6.54 2.09 10.59
C TYR A 51 7.12 2.51 11.95
N GLY A 52 8.05 3.46 11.96
CA GLY A 52 8.59 4.04 13.20
C GLY A 52 7.52 4.71 14.07
N PHE A 53 6.41 5.13 13.47
CA PHE A 53 5.27 5.68 14.21
C PHE A 53 4.71 4.70 15.26
N PHE A 54 4.68 3.40 14.99
CA PHE A 54 4.21 2.39 15.93
C PHE A 54 5.02 2.34 17.23
N SER A 55 6.29 2.67 17.19
CA SER A 55 7.19 2.64 18.36
C SER A 55 7.48 4.01 18.94
N ALA A 56 7.63 5.03 18.08
CA ALA A 56 8.01 6.38 18.50
C ALA A 56 6.80 7.28 18.76
N GLY A 57 5.64 6.94 18.24
CA GLY A 57 4.42 7.76 18.32
C GLY A 57 4.51 9.11 17.59
N VAL A 58 5.54 9.32 16.75
CA VAL A 58 5.77 10.59 16.05
C VAL A 58 6.00 10.35 14.56
N PHE A 59 5.35 11.15 13.74
CA PHE A 59 5.53 11.19 12.29
C PHE A 59 5.82 12.62 11.83
N ASP A 60 7.03 12.87 11.34
CA ASP A 60 7.41 14.15 10.74
C ASP A 60 7.28 14.07 9.22
N TYR A 61 6.46 14.95 8.64
CA TYR A 61 6.17 14.97 7.20
C TYR A 61 7.42 15.16 6.34
N ARG A 62 8.42 15.90 6.84
CA ARG A 62 9.65 16.19 6.10
C ARG A 62 10.74 15.16 6.36
N GLN A 63 10.90 14.73 7.63
CA GLN A 63 12.08 13.98 8.08
C GLN A 63 11.85 12.47 8.15
N SER A 64 10.63 11.99 8.40
CA SER A 64 10.35 10.55 8.47
C SER A 64 10.63 9.89 7.13
N ARG A 65 11.70 9.08 7.06
CA ARG A 65 12.15 8.44 5.82
C ARG A 65 11.18 7.35 5.38
N SER A 66 11.07 7.14 4.06
CA SER A 66 10.37 5.98 3.51
C SER A 66 11.15 4.70 3.80
N GLN A 67 10.45 3.67 4.27
CA GLN A 67 10.98 2.32 4.45
C GLN A 67 10.63 1.39 3.27
N MET A 68 10.02 1.94 2.21
CA MET A 68 9.52 1.18 1.05
C MET A 68 10.55 1.00 -0.07
N GLY A 69 11.81 1.06 0.26
CA GLY A 69 12.90 0.83 -0.67
C GLY A 69 13.53 2.11 -1.22
N VAL A 70 14.58 1.89 -2.01
CA VAL A 70 15.49 2.99 -2.42
C VAL A 70 14.86 3.94 -3.42
N LEU A 71 13.96 3.46 -4.30
CA LEU A 71 13.29 4.32 -5.27
C LEU A 71 12.27 5.22 -4.58
N SER A 72 11.46 4.66 -3.69
CA SER A 72 10.46 5.41 -2.94
C SER A 72 11.09 6.49 -2.05
N GLU A 73 12.21 6.19 -1.38
CA GLU A 73 12.92 7.21 -0.59
C GLU A 73 13.58 8.27 -1.47
N TYR A 74 14.19 7.88 -2.59
CA TYR A 74 14.73 8.84 -3.56
C TYR A 74 13.63 9.77 -4.10
N PHE A 75 12.50 9.21 -4.50
CA PHE A 75 11.36 9.97 -5.01
C PHE A 75 10.84 10.96 -3.96
N ARG A 76 10.60 10.48 -2.72
CA ARG A 76 10.16 11.32 -1.60
C ARG A 76 11.11 12.50 -1.35
N ALA A 77 12.42 12.24 -1.37
CA ALA A 77 13.42 13.24 -0.98
C ALA A 77 13.79 14.24 -2.09
N HIS A 78 13.65 13.84 -3.38
CA HIS A 78 14.21 14.61 -4.48
C HIS A 78 13.22 14.99 -5.59
N ARG A 79 12.05 14.36 -5.65
CA ARG A 79 11.12 14.53 -6.77
C ARG A 79 9.70 14.88 -6.35
N ALA A 80 9.24 14.39 -5.21
CA ALA A 80 7.90 14.61 -4.73
C ALA A 80 7.64 16.10 -4.43
N GLN A 81 6.46 16.55 -4.79
CA GLN A 81 5.95 17.90 -4.54
C GLN A 81 5.13 17.97 -3.25
N TRP A 82 4.62 16.82 -2.80
CA TRP A 82 3.81 16.69 -1.60
C TRP A 82 4.01 15.32 -0.93
N ARG A 83 3.57 15.21 0.31
CA ARG A 83 3.46 13.97 1.08
C ARG A 83 2.13 13.96 1.84
N SER A 84 1.47 12.81 1.88
CA SER A 84 0.22 12.67 2.63
C SER A 84 0.43 12.78 4.13
N VAL A 85 -0.59 13.27 4.81
CA VAL A 85 -0.58 13.49 6.27
C VAL A 85 -0.79 12.22 7.09
N THR A 86 -0.99 11.07 6.44
CA THR A 86 -1.22 9.78 7.12
C THR A 86 0.09 9.20 7.65
N PRO A 87 0.28 9.09 8.97
CA PRO A 87 1.36 8.29 9.52
C PRO A 87 1.24 6.83 9.05
N ILE A 88 2.35 6.11 9.09
CA ILE A 88 2.44 4.69 8.72
C ILE A 88 2.33 4.49 7.21
N LEU A 89 1.15 4.63 6.59
CA LEU A 89 0.92 4.48 5.14
C LEU A 89 0.85 5.84 4.44
N SER A 90 1.91 6.64 4.58
CA SER A 90 2.01 7.89 3.81
C SER A 90 2.39 7.62 2.35
N PHE A 91 1.94 8.50 1.46
CA PHE A 91 2.36 8.56 0.07
C PHE A 91 3.06 9.88 -0.20
N SER A 92 3.96 9.89 -1.14
CA SER A 92 4.53 11.10 -1.70
C SER A 92 4.24 11.15 -3.19
N GLY A 93 4.06 12.34 -3.76
CA GLY A 93 3.60 12.44 -5.14
C GLY A 93 4.03 13.68 -5.89
N ILE A 94 3.86 13.58 -7.21
CA ILE A 94 3.90 14.65 -8.20
C ILE A 94 2.46 14.81 -8.71
N GLY A 95 2.02 16.03 -8.94
CA GLY A 95 0.68 16.37 -9.36
C GLY A 95 -0.20 16.83 -8.21
N GLN A 96 -1.48 16.54 -8.25
CA GLN A 96 -2.43 17.00 -7.23
C GLN A 96 -2.15 16.30 -5.88
N PRO A 97 -2.05 17.08 -4.78
CA PRO A 97 -1.92 16.49 -3.45
C PRO A 97 -3.20 15.73 -3.08
N LEU A 98 -3.01 14.73 -2.22
CA LEU A 98 -4.11 14.01 -1.59
C LEU A 98 -4.96 14.96 -0.73
N ASP A 99 -6.27 14.85 -0.88
CA ASP A 99 -7.24 15.47 0.01
C ASP A 99 -7.64 14.45 1.09
N ILE A 100 -7.13 14.63 2.31
CA ILE A 100 -7.44 13.77 3.45
C ILE A 100 -8.06 14.63 4.53
N ASP A 101 -9.28 14.29 4.89
CA ASP A 101 -9.95 14.93 6.03
C ASP A 101 -9.25 14.58 7.35
N THR A 102 -8.65 15.58 7.95
CA THR A 102 -7.99 15.48 9.26
C THR A 102 -8.82 16.09 10.39
N SER A 103 -10.01 16.60 10.10
CA SER A 103 -10.84 17.35 11.06
C SER A 103 -11.29 16.52 12.25
N THR A 104 -11.44 15.21 12.07
CA THR A 104 -11.83 14.28 13.13
C THR A 104 -10.67 13.92 14.08
N GLY A 105 -9.42 14.19 13.69
CA GLY A 105 -8.21 13.70 14.37
C GLY A 105 -8.00 12.18 14.27
N VAL A 106 -8.88 11.47 13.54
CA VAL A 106 -8.78 10.01 13.31
C VAL A 106 -8.56 9.76 11.82
N LEU A 107 -7.50 9.04 11.50
CA LEU A 107 -7.11 8.68 10.13
C LEU A 107 -7.28 7.19 9.91
N GLU A 108 -7.90 6.81 8.78
CA GLU A 108 -8.09 5.42 8.34
C GLU A 108 -7.43 5.22 6.96
N PRO A 109 -6.11 4.98 6.90
CA PRO A 109 -5.38 4.98 5.64
C PRO A 109 -5.84 3.95 4.61
N ASN A 110 -6.43 2.84 5.06
CA ASN A 110 -6.96 1.80 4.17
C ASN A 110 -8.46 1.92 3.92
N GLY A 111 -9.16 2.76 4.68
CA GLY A 111 -10.61 2.93 4.59
C GLY A 111 -11.07 3.71 3.34
N ASP A 112 -12.39 3.88 3.23
CA ASP A 112 -13.03 4.51 2.07
C ASP A 112 -12.72 6.01 1.92
N SER A 113 -12.21 6.67 2.97
CA SER A 113 -11.72 8.05 2.94
C SER A 113 -10.19 8.16 2.82
N GLY A 114 -9.51 7.03 2.67
CA GLY A 114 -8.05 6.96 2.64
C GLY A 114 -7.44 7.23 1.26
N PRO A 115 -6.09 7.27 1.19
CA PRO A 115 -5.38 7.50 -0.06
C PRO A 115 -5.68 6.46 -1.15
N LEU A 116 -5.86 5.20 -0.77
CA LEU A 116 -6.08 4.12 -1.73
C LEU A 116 -7.50 4.13 -2.31
N SER A 117 -8.49 4.65 -1.59
CA SER A 117 -9.81 4.92 -2.13
C SER A 117 -9.73 5.96 -3.24
N GLN A 118 -9.01 7.08 -3.03
CA GLN A 118 -8.83 8.11 -4.06
C GLN A 118 -8.11 7.56 -5.32
N LEU A 119 -7.16 6.63 -5.15
CA LEU A 119 -6.55 5.91 -6.28
C LEU A 119 -7.61 5.17 -7.09
N VAL A 120 -8.50 4.44 -6.43
CA VAL A 120 -9.58 3.67 -7.08
C VAL A 120 -10.58 4.62 -7.77
N ASP A 121 -11.06 5.63 -7.05
CA ASP A 121 -12.07 6.58 -7.54
C ASP A 121 -11.59 7.42 -8.73
N SER A 122 -10.29 7.64 -8.84
CA SER A 122 -9.67 8.33 -9.97
C SER A 122 -9.57 7.48 -11.25
N GLY A 123 -9.98 6.20 -11.22
CA GLY A 123 -9.67 5.24 -12.28
C GLY A 123 -8.16 5.00 -12.40
N GLY A 124 -7.48 5.01 -11.27
CA GLY A 124 -6.02 4.93 -11.19
C GLY A 124 -5.47 3.54 -11.44
N LYS A 125 -4.15 3.47 -11.55
CA LYS A 125 -3.39 2.25 -11.82
C LYS A 125 -2.29 2.03 -10.79
N VAL A 126 -1.89 0.77 -10.62
CA VAL A 126 -0.69 0.41 -9.88
C VAL A 126 0.35 -0.14 -10.86
N LEU A 127 1.54 0.45 -10.85
CA LEU A 127 2.73 -0.04 -11.55
C LEU A 127 3.66 -0.71 -10.55
N MET A 128 4.02 -1.95 -10.81
CA MET A 128 4.84 -2.79 -9.94
C MET A 128 6.15 -3.10 -10.64
N ILE A 129 7.20 -2.34 -10.34
CA ILE A 129 8.51 -2.44 -10.97
C ILE A 129 9.36 -3.49 -10.26
N GLY A 130 9.65 -4.62 -10.94
CA GLY A 130 10.47 -5.70 -10.41
C GLY A 130 9.85 -6.47 -9.24
N CYS A 131 8.55 -6.28 -8.97
CA CYS A 131 7.84 -6.90 -7.86
C CYS A 131 6.47 -7.44 -8.29
N THR A 132 5.83 -8.21 -7.40
CA THR A 132 4.53 -8.86 -7.64
C THR A 132 3.47 -8.28 -6.70
N VAL A 133 2.25 -8.75 -6.81
CA VAL A 133 1.07 -8.30 -6.04
C VAL A 133 1.29 -8.29 -4.51
N GLN A 134 2.23 -9.07 -4.02
CA GLN A 134 2.66 -9.08 -2.62
C GLN A 134 3.04 -7.68 -2.08
N TRP A 135 3.55 -6.80 -2.95
CA TRP A 135 3.98 -5.46 -2.59
C TRP A 135 2.95 -4.36 -2.90
N ALA A 136 1.84 -4.75 -3.55
CA ALA A 136 0.78 -3.81 -3.88
C ALA A 136 -0.04 -3.46 -2.64
N SER A 137 0.18 -2.28 -2.05
CA SER A 137 -0.63 -1.83 -0.90
C SER A 137 -2.13 -1.76 -1.18
N LEU A 138 -2.53 -1.76 -2.44
CA LEU A 138 -3.92 -1.76 -2.87
C LEU A 138 -4.73 -2.93 -2.27
N PHE A 139 -4.11 -4.08 -2.00
CA PHE A 139 -4.84 -5.20 -1.38
C PHE A 139 -5.36 -4.88 0.02
N HIS A 140 -4.67 -4.02 0.78
CA HIS A 140 -5.15 -3.58 2.10
C HIS A 140 -6.44 -2.78 2.02
N HIS A 141 -6.58 -1.95 0.97
CA HIS A 141 -7.84 -1.26 0.71
C HIS A 141 -8.90 -2.23 0.20
N ALA A 142 -8.57 -3.11 -0.74
CA ALA A 142 -9.50 -4.11 -1.26
C ALA A 142 -10.09 -5.02 -0.18
N GLU A 143 -9.34 -5.27 0.91
CA GLU A 143 -9.83 -6.03 2.07
C GLU A 143 -10.88 -5.29 2.90
N VAL A 144 -10.86 -3.95 2.92
CA VAL A 144 -11.72 -3.14 3.80
C VAL A 144 -12.68 -2.23 3.03
N ALA A 145 -12.61 -2.24 1.72
CA ALA A 145 -13.51 -1.47 0.86
C ALA A 145 -14.97 -1.86 1.12
N GLY A 146 -15.83 -0.84 1.27
CA GLY A 146 -17.22 -1.03 1.69
C GLY A 146 -17.42 -1.12 3.21
N GLY A 147 -16.39 -0.81 4.00
CA GLY A 147 -16.49 -0.57 5.44
C GLY A 147 -16.49 -1.83 6.34
N ALA A 148 -16.29 -3.02 5.77
CA ALA A 148 -16.23 -4.27 6.53
C ALA A 148 -14.79 -4.81 6.58
N TYR A 149 -14.28 -5.06 7.78
CA TYR A 149 -12.99 -5.74 7.91
C TYR A 149 -13.09 -7.25 7.62
N PRO A 150 -12.04 -7.84 7.03
CA PRO A 150 -11.97 -9.29 6.92
C PRO A 150 -12.11 -9.96 8.28
N VAL A 151 -12.78 -11.10 8.34
CA VAL A 151 -13.06 -11.82 9.59
C VAL A 151 -11.81 -12.21 10.38
N TYR A 152 -10.65 -12.23 9.75
CA TYR A 152 -9.34 -12.54 10.34
C TYR A 152 -8.51 -11.29 10.71
N ARG A 153 -9.10 -10.12 10.62
CA ARG A 153 -8.50 -8.85 11.09
C ARG A 153 -9.37 -8.22 12.15
N TYR A 154 -8.78 -7.36 12.94
CA TYR A 154 -9.52 -6.54 13.91
C TYR A 154 -9.02 -5.11 13.90
N ASP A 155 -9.90 -4.21 14.28
CA ASP A 155 -9.61 -2.78 14.36
C ASP A 155 -8.73 -2.48 15.56
N LYS A 156 -7.66 -1.68 15.32
CA LYS A 156 -6.77 -1.18 16.36
C LYS A 156 -6.38 0.28 16.12
N GLY A 157 -6.55 1.09 17.15
CA GLY A 157 -6.11 2.48 17.17
C GLY A 157 -4.68 2.62 17.65
N PHE A 158 -3.93 3.54 17.00
CA PHE A 158 -2.58 3.95 17.40
C PHE A 158 -2.58 5.46 17.57
N SER A 159 -2.26 5.94 18.76
CA SER A 159 -2.20 7.36 19.07
C SER A 159 -0.76 7.86 19.00
N GLY A 160 -0.60 9.12 18.61
CA GLY A 160 0.69 9.78 18.52
C GLY A 160 0.54 11.21 18.05
N SER A 161 1.62 11.77 17.53
CA SER A 161 1.62 13.13 16.98
C SER A 161 2.26 13.20 15.60
N THR A 162 1.83 14.18 14.81
CA THR A 162 2.44 14.53 13.54
C THR A 162 3.12 15.87 13.63
N VAL A 163 4.27 16.00 12.98
CA VAL A 163 4.97 17.28 12.78
C VAL A 163 4.70 17.73 11.37
N THR A 164 3.98 18.84 11.21
CA THR A 164 3.56 19.38 9.91
C THR A 164 4.73 19.99 9.12
N TRP A 165 4.45 20.43 7.90
CA TRP A 165 5.44 21.15 7.07
C TRP A 165 5.91 22.46 7.71
N THR A 166 5.09 23.11 8.50
CA THR A 166 5.41 24.36 9.24
C THR A 166 6.13 24.09 10.56
N GLY A 167 6.15 22.85 11.01
CA GLY A 167 6.78 22.43 12.26
C GLY A 167 5.82 22.35 13.44
N ASP A 168 4.52 22.62 13.20
CA ASP A 168 3.50 22.48 14.23
C ASP A 168 3.29 21.02 14.60
N VAL A 169 3.05 20.76 15.87
CA VAL A 169 2.76 19.41 16.39
C VAL A 169 1.25 19.27 16.55
N GLN A 170 0.70 18.20 16.01
CA GLN A 170 -0.72 17.87 16.09
C GLN A 170 -0.91 16.44 16.57
N ASP A 171 -1.79 16.23 17.53
CA ASP A 171 -2.16 14.88 17.94
C ASP A 171 -2.97 14.20 16.86
N VAL A 172 -2.74 12.88 16.70
CA VAL A 172 -3.40 12.07 15.69
C VAL A 172 -3.69 10.68 16.24
N GLN A 173 -4.82 10.13 15.84
CA GLN A 173 -5.14 8.72 15.99
C GLN A 173 -5.22 8.07 14.62
N VAL A 174 -4.56 6.92 14.46
CA VAL A 174 -4.62 6.14 13.20
C VAL A 174 -5.27 4.81 13.51
N ARG A 175 -6.31 4.45 12.76
CA ARG A 175 -7.01 3.17 12.88
C ARG A 175 -6.60 2.23 11.76
N TYR A 176 -6.31 1.00 12.14
CA TYR A 176 -5.85 -0.04 11.22
C TYR A 176 -6.57 -1.36 11.45
N ALA A 177 -6.86 -2.07 10.34
CA ALA A 177 -7.20 -3.48 10.37
C ALA A 177 -5.92 -4.30 10.53
N VAL A 178 -5.63 -4.76 11.74
CA VAL A 178 -4.41 -5.53 12.08
C VAL A 178 -4.70 -7.02 12.22
N THR A 179 -3.64 -7.83 12.23
CA THR A 179 -3.68 -9.26 12.61
C THR A 179 -2.94 -9.48 13.92
N SER A 180 -3.19 -10.60 14.61
CA SER A 180 -2.44 -10.95 15.82
C SER A 180 -0.95 -11.10 15.54
N LEU A 181 -0.12 -10.55 16.43
CA LEU A 181 1.34 -10.70 16.36
C LEU A 181 1.79 -12.10 16.81
N ASP A 182 1.12 -12.70 17.80
CA ASP A 182 1.48 -14.03 18.34
C ASP A 182 1.13 -15.16 17.36
N ARG A 183 0.09 -14.96 16.58
CA ARG A 183 -0.37 -15.91 15.54
C ARG A 183 -0.58 -15.17 14.22
N PRO A 184 0.50 -14.86 13.48
CA PRO A 184 0.39 -14.04 12.28
C PRO A 184 -0.43 -14.73 11.20
N VAL A 185 -1.31 -13.97 10.60
CA VAL A 185 -2.05 -14.36 9.39
C VAL A 185 -1.16 -14.13 8.19
N THR A 186 -0.99 -15.14 7.36
CA THR A 186 -0.18 -15.09 6.15
C THR A 186 -1.01 -15.35 4.91
N TYR A 187 -0.71 -14.59 3.85
CA TYR A 187 -1.38 -14.65 2.55
C TYR A 187 -0.61 -15.54 1.58
N ASP A 188 -1.33 -16.25 0.74
CA ASP A 188 -0.77 -16.98 -0.40
C ASP A 188 -0.63 -16.04 -1.61
N PHE A 189 0.35 -15.16 -1.56
CA PHE A 189 0.58 -14.20 -2.64
C PHE A 189 0.97 -14.85 -3.97
N GLY A 190 1.47 -16.07 -3.97
CA GLY A 190 1.71 -16.85 -5.19
C GLY A 190 0.40 -17.18 -5.91
N ARG A 191 -0.56 -17.75 -5.15
CA ARG A 191 -1.89 -18.07 -5.65
C ARG A 191 -2.67 -16.81 -6.06
N ILE A 192 -2.65 -15.76 -5.22
CA ILE A 192 -3.29 -14.47 -5.51
C ILE A 192 -2.76 -13.89 -6.81
N HIS A 193 -1.43 -13.81 -6.98
CA HIS A 193 -0.82 -13.27 -8.18
C HIS A 193 -1.16 -14.09 -9.43
N GLY A 194 -1.07 -15.42 -9.34
CA GLY A 194 -1.42 -16.34 -10.43
C GLY A 194 -2.87 -16.16 -10.87
N HIS A 195 -3.80 -16.16 -9.91
CA HIS A 195 -5.23 -15.98 -10.18
C HIS A 195 -5.52 -14.66 -10.92
N PHE A 196 -4.96 -13.55 -10.44
CA PHE A 196 -5.17 -12.24 -11.07
C PHE A 196 -4.43 -12.07 -12.41
N LEU A 197 -3.33 -12.79 -12.61
CA LEU A 197 -2.64 -12.85 -13.90
C LEU A 197 -3.50 -13.60 -14.94
N ASP A 198 -4.04 -14.75 -14.57
CA ASP A 198 -4.93 -15.54 -15.43
C ASP A 198 -6.22 -14.79 -15.77
N ALA A 199 -6.78 -14.06 -14.83
CA ALA A 199 -7.93 -13.18 -15.02
C ALA A 199 -7.60 -11.87 -15.76
N ARG A 200 -6.34 -11.61 -16.11
CA ARG A 200 -5.83 -10.38 -16.76
C ARG A 200 -6.08 -9.09 -15.94
N ILE A 201 -6.29 -9.19 -14.66
CA ILE A 201 -6.36 -8.06 -13.72
C ILE A 201 -4.94 -7.55 -13.46
N VAL A 202 -3.99 -8.47 -13.25
CA VAL A 202 -2.55 -8.20 -13.26
C VAL A 202 -2.03 -8.48 -14.66
N ARG A 203 -1.39 -7.51 -15.29
CA ARG A 203 -0.85 -7.62 -16.65
C ARG A 203 0.65 -7.33 -16.64
N PRO A 204 1.48 -8.12 -17.38
CA PRO A 204 2.88 -7.76 -17.57
C PRO A 204 3.00 -6.38 -18.22
N SER A 205 3.87 -5.53 -17.70
CA SER A 205 4.14 -4.24 -18.31
C SER A 205 4.91 -4.42 -19.61
N SER A 206 4.49 -3.73 -20.66
CA SER A 206 5.22 -3.71 -21.94
C SER A 206 6.42 -2.76 -21.93
N ARG A 207 6.55 -1.92 -20.90
CA ARG A 207 7.55 -0.85 -20.80
C ARG A 207 8.67 -1.14 -19.82
N PHE A 208 8.34 -1.84 -18.73
CA PHE A 208 9.30 -2.15 -17.68
C PHE A 208 9.47 -3.67 -17.56
N GLN A 209 10.69 -4.15 -17.72
CA GLN A 209 11.01 -5.57 -17.59
C GLN A 209 10.73 -6.06 -16.16
N TYR A 210 10.25 -7.31 -16.01
CA TYR A 210 9.87 -7.92 -14.71
C TYR A 210 8.85 -7.10 -13.92
N SER A 211 7.97 -6.40 -14.60
CA SER A 211 7.02 -5.46 -13.99
C SER A 211 5.58 -5.77 -14.42
N TYR A 212 4.63 -5.30 -13.62
CA TYR A 212 3.21 -5.55 -13.85
C TYR A 212 2.41 -4.26 -13.67
N GLU A 213 1.29 -4.21 -14.35
CA GLU A 213 0.29 -3.14 -14.22
C GLU A 213 -1.02 -3.73 -13.71
N ILE A 214 -1.68 -2.98 -12.84
CA ILE A 214 -2.97 -3.33 -12.23
C ILE A 214 -3.89 -2.14 -12.43
N ASP A 215 -5.10 -2.38 -12.92
CA ASP A 215 -6.19 -1.42 -12.80
C ASP A 215 -6.76 -1.48 -11.39
N ALA A 216 -6.83 -0.34 -10.69
CA ALA A 216 -7.15 -0.33 -9.28
C ALA A 216 -8.59 -0.77 -9.01
N GLN A 217 -9.54 -0.32 -9.82
CA GLN A 217 -10.95 -0.68 -9.66
C GLN A 217 -11.21 -2.16 -9.97
N ASP A 218 -10.63 -2.68 -11.06
CA ASP A 218 -10.76 -4.10 -11.43
C ASP A 218 -10.21 -5.01 -10.32
N PHE A 219 -9.09 -4.61 -9.72
CA PHE A 219 -8.47 -5.36 -8.62
C PHE A 219 -9.37 -5.41 -7.39
N VAL A 220 -9.91 -4.27 -6.97
CA VAL A 220 -10.80 -4.19 -5.80
C VAL A 220 -12.07 -4.99 -6.04
N ASN A 221 -12.71 -4.84 -7.19
CA ASN A 221 -13.93 -5.57 -7.54
C ASN A 221 -13.70 -7.09 -7.51
N ALA A 222 -12.62 -7.56 -8.12
CA ALA A 222 -12.31 -8.98 -8.16
C ALA A 222 -11.96 -9.54 -6.76
N TRP A 223 -11.24 -8.75 -5.95
CA TRP A 223 -10.95 -9.12 -4.57
C TRP A 223 -12.23 -9.31 -3.76
N GLN A 224 -13.19 -8.38 -3.89
CA GLN A 224 -14.47 -8.46 -3.20
C GLN A 224 -15.28 -9.67 -3.61
N VAL A 225 -15.43 -9.92 -4.92
CA VAL A 225 -16.15 -11.10 -5.43
C VAL A 225 -15.57 -12.43 -4.87
N LEU A 226 -14.23 -12.53 -4.81
CA LEU A 226 -13.57 -13.71 -4.25
C LEU A 226 -13.78 -13.81 -2.73
N SER A 227 -13.75 -12.69 -2.02
CA SER A 227 -13.95 -12.64 -0.56
C SER A 227 -15.39 -12.93 -0.14
N GLU A 228 -16.38 -12.55 -0.95
CA GLU A 228 -17.78 -12.92 -0.76
C GLU A 228 -18.01 -14.43 -0.94
N ALA A 229 -17.35 -15.04 -1.92
CA ALA A 229 -17.43 -16.47 -2.19
C ALA A 229 -16.72 -17.31 -1.10
N ASP A 230 -15.56 -16.85 -0.63
CA ASP A 230 -14.77 -17.48 0.42
C ASP A 230 -13.96 -16.42 1.19
N PRO A 231 -14.38 -16.03 2.40
CA PRO A 231 -13.67 -15.00 3.17
C PRO A 231 -12.23 -15.37 3.56
N PHE A 232 -11.84 -16.63 3.43
CA PHE A 232 -10.50 -17.13 3.73
C PHE A 232 -9.65 -17.37 2.49
N TRP A 233 -10.16 -17.07 1.29
CA TRP A 233 -9.49 -17.36 0.01
C TRP A 233 -8.05 -16.84 -0.09
N PRO A 234 -7.68 -15.65 0.47
CA PRO A 234 -6.32 -15.14 0.28
C PRO A 234 -5.30 -15.80 1.21
N LEU A 235 -5.74 -16.57 2.19
CA LEU A 235 -4.87 -17.11 3.23
C LEU A 235 -4.09 -18.34 2.75
N THR A 236 -2.86 -18.51 3.27
CA THR A 236 -2.15 -19.79 3.16
C THR A 236 -2.92 -20.91 3.87
N ASP A 237 -2.73 -22.16 3.46
CA ASP A 237 -3.37 -23.31 4.12
C ASP A 237 -3.05 -23.36 5.61
N LYS A 238 -1.82 -23.00 6.00
CA LYS A 238 -1.41 -22.91 7.40
C LYS A 238 -2.25 -21.87 8.17
N SER A 239 -2.42 -20.69 7.62
CA SER A 239 -3.24 -19.64 8.27
C SER A 239 -4.70 -20.01 8.28
N ARG A 240 -5.24 -20.48 7.16
CA ARG A 240 -6.63 -20.94 7.06
C ARG A 240 -6.94 -22.04 8.07
N GLY A 241 -6.04 -23.01 8.25
CA GLY A 241 -6.20 -24.14 9.14
C GLY A 241 -6.40 -23.77 10.63
N TRP A 242 -6.01 -22.57 11.06
CA TRP A 242 -6.30 -22.12 12.42
C TRP A 242 -7.31 -20.96 12.49
N VAL A 243 -7.31 -20.08 11.47
CA VAL A 243 -8.21 -18.93 11.42
C VAL A 243 -9.65 -19.36 11.25
N GLN A 244 -9.92 -20.21 10.25
CA GLN A 244 -11.29 -20.61 9.92
C GLN A 244 -12.01 -21.31 11.08
N PRO A 245 -11.45 -22.35 11.74
CA PRO A 245 -12.11 -22.98 12.88
C PRO A 245 -12.32 -22.02 14.06
N LEU A 246 -11.39 -21.07 14.27
CA LEU A 246 -11.54 -20.10 15.36
C LEU A 246 -12.67 -19.10 15.07
N VAL A 247 -12.74 -18.55 13.85
CA VAL A 247 -13.81 -17.64 13.42
C VAL A 247 -15.18 -18.34 13.48
N GLU A 248 -15.27 -19.58 12.98
CA GLU A 248 -16.49 -20.39 13.04
C GLU A 248 -16.93 -20.66 14.49
N GLY A 249 -15.98 -20.99 15.38
CA GLY A 249 -16.24 -21.19 16.81
C GLY A 249 -16.70 -19.93 17.54
N LEU A 250 -16.18 -18.75 17.14
CA LEU A 250 -16.60 -17.46 17.68
C LEU A 250 -17.96 -17.00 17.12
N GLY A 251 -18.37 -17.49 15.96
CA GLY A 251 -19.55 -17.02 15.22
C GLY A 251 -19.46 -15.55 14.76
N ARG A 252 -18.24 -14.97 14.73
CA ARG A 252 -17.95 -13.58 14.33
C ARG A 252 -16.49 -13.42 13.90
N GLY A 253 -16.18 -12.31 13.26
CA GLY A 253 -14.79 -11.92 13.00
C GLY A 253 -14.00 -11.60 14.29
N PHE A 254 -12.69 -11.55 14.15
CA PHE A 254 -11.78 -11.27 15.25
C PHE A 254 -12.01 -9.87 15.85
N GLN A 255 -11.72 -9.75 17.13
CA GLN A 255 -11.72 -8.51 17.88
C GLN A 255 -10.43 -8.43 18.72
N ILE A 256 -10.03 -7.23 19.11
CA ILE A 256 -8.79 -7.00 19.88
C ILE A 256 -8.73 -7.88 21.14
N ARG A 257 -9.84 -8.03 21.87
CA ARG A 257 -9.96 -8.85 23.09
C ARG A 257 -9.75 -10.36 22.87
N ASP A 258 -9.68 -10.82 21.64
CA ASP A 258 -9.41 -12.22 21.34
C ASP A 258 -7.90 -12.53 21.40
N PHE A 259 -7.05 -11.47 21.45
CA PHE A 259 -5.60 -11.57 21.36
C PHE A 259 -4.84 -10.69 22.37
N GLU A 260 -5.52 -9.75 23.06
CA GLU A 260 -4.91 -8.80 24.02
C GLU A 260 -5.58 -8.81 25.41
#